data_b1b90293995fc8fd0c5c56060c26056e
#
_entry.id   b1b90293995fc8fd0c5c56060c26056e
#
_cell.length_a   1.000
_cell.length_b   1.000
_cell.length_c   1.000
_cell.angle_alpha   90.00
_cell.angle_beta   90.00
_cell.angle_gamma   90.00
#
_symmetry.space_group_name_H-M   'P 1'
#
loop_
_entity.id
_entity.type
_entity.pdbx_description
1 polymer ?
#
loop_
_entity_poly.entity_id
_entity_poly.type
_entity_poly.pdbx_seq_one_letter_code
_entity_poly.pdbx_strand_id
1 'polypeptide(L)' 'MKQEVIKELSTNDLLERLDMMKEQLTKMRLNHEISPLDNPHTITNTRRAIARIKTELTKRGISA' A
#
# COMPACT_ATOMS: atom_id res chain seq x y z
N MET A 1 -1.93 -6.65 4.41
CA MET A 1 -3.39 -6.89 4.22
C MET A 1 -3.61 -8.18 3.46
N LYS A 2 -4.58 -8.95 3.89
CA LYS A 2 -4.96 -10.14 3.16
C LYS A 2 -5.91 -9.77 2.03
N GLN A 3 -5.85 -10.51 0.94
CA GLN A 3 -6.68 -10.27 -0.24
C GLN A 3 -8.17 -10.30 0.08
N GLU A 4 -8.58 -11.15 0.99
CA GLU A 4 -9.97 -11.28 1.41
C GLU A 4 -10.50 -9.99 2.03
N VAL A 5 -9.70 -9.35 2.88
CA VAL A 5 -10.06 -8.07 3.50
C VAL A 5 -10.19 -6.98 2.43
N ILE A 6 -9.28 -6.98 1.47
CA ILE A 6 -9.28 -6.01 0.37
C ILE A 6 -10.56 -6.15 -0.47
N LYS A 7 -10.99 -7.37 -0.75
CA LYS A 7 -12.19 -7.64 -1.53
C LYS A 7 -13.46 -7.13 -0.85
N GLU A 8 -13.49 -7.08 0.47
CA GLU A 8 -14.65 -6.63 1.25
C GLU A 8 -14.78 -5.11 1.31
N LEU A 9 -13.69 -4.38 1.01
CA LEU A 9 -13.70 -2.93 1.10
C LEU A 9 -14.41 -2.29 -0.09
N SER A 10 -15.06 -1.14 0.15
CA SER A 10 -15.62 -0.35 -0.93
C SER A 10 -14.53 0.25 -1.80
N THR A 11 -14.88 0.65 -3.02
CA THR A 11 -13.92 1.27 -3.93
C THR A 11 -13.34 2.56 -3.33
N ASN A 12 -14.16 3.39 -2.70
CA ASN A 12 -13.70 4.62 -2.06
C ASN A 12 -12.73 4.31 -0.93
N ASP A 13 -13.02 3.30 -0.11
CA ASP A 13 -12.14 2.89 0.97
C ASP A 13 -10.79 2.41 0.43
N LEU A 14 -10.81 1.67 -0.67
CA LEU A 14 -9.57 1.22 -1.31
C LEU A 14 -8.73 2.38 -1.81
N LEU A 15 -9.35 3.37 -2.43
CA LEU A 15 -8.64 4.55 -2.92
C LEU A 15 -8.02 5.34 -1.78
N GLU A 16 -8.76 5.54 -0.69
CA GLU A 16 -8.24 6.22 0.48
C GLU A 16 -7.05 5.48 1.10
N ARG A 17 -7.17 4.16 1.25
CA ARG A 17 -6.08 3.35 1.78
C ARG A 17 -4.86 3.38 0.87
N LEU A 18 -5.07 3.38 -0.42
CA LEU A 18 -3.97 3.46 -1.39
C LEU A 18 -3.19 4.75 -1.21
N ASP A 19 -3.88 5.88 -1.09
CA ASP A 19 -3.22 7.17 -0.88
C ASP A 19 -2.45 7.21 0.44
N MET A 20 -3.07 6.73 1.52
CA MET A 20 -2.42 6.67 2.82
C MET A 20 -1.16 5.80 2.80
N MET A 21 -1.24 4.65 2.15
CA MET A 21 -0.11 3.74 2.05
C MET A 21 1.02 4.29 1.20
N LYS A 22 0.68 5.00 0.13
CA LYS A 22 1.69 5.69 -0.69
C LYS A 22 2.46 6.72 0.12
N GLU A 23 1.75 7.51 0.94
CA GLU A 23 2.39 8.48 1.81
C GLU A 23 3.28 7.80 2.85
N GLN A 24 2.79 6.74 3.47
CA GLN A 24 3.57 5.97 4.43
C GLN A 24 4.83 5.40 3.78
N LEU A 25 4.72 4.86 2.58
CA LEU A 25 5.87 4.32 1.86
C LEU A 25 6.90 5.41 1.59
N THR A 26 6.47 6.59 1.16
CA THR A 26 7.36 7.71 0.92
C THR A 26 8.11 8.10 2.17
N LYS A 27 7.40 8.21 3.30
CA LYS A 27 8.02 8.53 4.59
C LYS A 27 9.00 7.46 5.04
N MET A 28 8.65 6.20 4.89
CA MET A 28 9.53 5.09 5.26
C MET A 28 10.81 5.09 4.43
N ARG A 29 10.71 5.35 3.13
CA ARG A 29 11.86 5.41 2.25
C ARG A 29 12.79 6.56 2.63
N LEU A 30 12.22 7.72 2.94
CA LEU A 30 12.99 8.88 3.37
C LEU A 30 13.71 8.59 4.68
N ASN A 31 12.99 8.01 5.66
CA ASN A 31 13.60 7.65 6.95
C ASN A 31 14.71 6.61 6.76
N HIS A 32 14.53 5.66 5.86
CA HIS A 32 15.53 4.63 5.61
C HIS A 32 16.80 5.24 5.00
N GLU A 33 16.68 6.24 4.14
CA GLU A 33 17.83 6.94 3.58
C GLU A 33 18.62 7.71 4.64
N ILE A 34 17.89 8.32 5.60
CA ILE A 34 18.51 9.09 6.67
C ILE A 34 19.13 8.18 7.72
N SER A 35 18.45 7.07 8.04
CA SER A 35 18.86 6.16 9.10
C SER A 35 18.67 4.71 8.65
N PRO A 36 19.63 4.16 7.90
CA PRO A 36 19.50 2.82 7.29
C PRO A 36 19.71 1.66 8.26
N LEU A 37 19.37 1.86 9.53
CA LEU A 37 19.55 0.84 10.56
C LEU A 37 18.36 -0.11 10.67
N ASP A 38 17.24 0.25 10.08
CA ASP A 38 16.03 -0.52 10.25
C ASP A 38 15.85 -1.58 9.20
N ASN A 39 15.13 -2.61 9.62
CA ASN A 39 14.77 -3.73 8.77
C ASN A 39 13.85 -3.27 7.63
N PRO A 40 14.17 -3.57 6.36
CA PRO A 40 13.35 -3.16 5.22
C PRO A 40 12.03 -3.94 5.10
N HIS A 41 11.71 -4.84 6.00
CA HIS A 41 10.46 -5.62 5.94
C HIS A 41 9.22 -4.73 5.92
N THR A 42 9.22 -3.64 6.69
CA THR A 42 8.09 -2.73 6.71
C THR A 42 7.84 -2.09 5.35
N ILE A 43 8.92 -1.68 4.68
CA ILE A 43 8.86 -1.11 3.34
C ILE A 43 8.32 -2.14 2.35
N THR A 44 8.85 -3.36 2.39
CA THR A 44 8.42 -4.45 1.51
C THR A 44 6.96 -4.79 1.73
N ASN A 45 6.52 -4.90 2.98
CA ASN A 45 5.13 -5.22 3.31
C ASN A 45 4.18 -4.13 2.84
N THR A 46 4.55 -2.86 3.00
CA THR A 46 3.74 -1.73 2.53
C THR A 46 3.64 -1.75 1.00
N ARG A 47 4.73 -2.01 0.30
CA ARG A 47 4.72 -2.12 -1.16
C ARG A 47 3.80 -3.24 -1.65
N ARG A 48 3.84 -4.39 -0.97
CA ARG A 48 2.97 -5.53 -1.29
C ARG A 48 1.50 -5.20 -1.06
N ALA A 49 1.19 -4.51 0.03
CA ALA A 49 -0.18 -4.07 0.31
C ALA A 49 -0.69 -3.12 -0.76
N ILE A 50 0.14 -2.16 -1.17
CA ILE A 50 -0.19 -1.24 -2.27
C ILE A 50 -0.47 -2.01 -3.56
N ALA A 51 0.38 -2.97 -3.89
CA ALA A 51 0.21 -3.78 -5.10
C ALA A 51 -1.10 -4.58 -5.07
N ARG A 52 -1.46 -5.13 -3.92
CA ARG A 52 -2.72 -5.88 -3.77
C ARG A 52 -3.94 -4.98 -3.95
N ILE A 53 -3.90 -3.78 -3.38
CA ILE A 53 -4.98 -2.80 -3.53
C ILE A 53 -5.12 -2.38 -5.00
N LYS A 54 -4.01 -2.10 -5.66
CA LYS A 54 -4.01 -1.76 -7.09
C LYS A 54 -4.59 -2.89 -7.95
N THR A 55 -4.23 -4.13 -7.64
CA THR A 55 -4.74 -5.30 -8.34
C THR A 55 -6.26 -5.39 -8.21
N GLU A 56 -6.79 -5.20 -7.01
CA GLU A 56 -8.23 -5.23 -6.79
C GLU A 56 -8.93 -4.09 -7.52
N LEU A 57 -8.37 -2.89 -7.50
CA LEU A 57 -8.93 -1.76 -8.25
C LEU A 57 -8.96 -2.05 -9.75
N THR A 58 -7.91 -2.65 -10.28
CA THR A 58 -7.86 -3.04 -11.69
C THR A 58 -8.94 -4.06 -12.02
N LYS A 59 -9.17 -5.04 -11.14
CA LYS A 59 -10.24 -6.02 -11.32
C LYS A 59 -11.61 -5.37 -11.32
N ARG A 60 -11.79 -4.28 -10.59
CA ARG A 60 -13.04 -3.52 -10.56
C ARG A 60 -13.17 -2.54 -11.72
N GLY A 61 -12.16 -2.47 -12.60
CA GLY A 61 -12.15 -1.58 -13.74
C GLY A 61 -11.81 -0.15 -13.40
N ILE A 62 -11.10 0.09 -12.31
CA ILE A 62 -10.72 1.43 -11.85
C ILE A 62 -9.22 1.60 -12.01
N SER A 63 -8.85 2.68 -12.70
CA SER A 63 -7.46 3.10 -12.84
C SER A 63 -7.04 3.90 -11.62
N ALA A 64 -5.97 3.49 -10.98
CA ALA A 64 -5.46 4.19 -9.80
C ALA A 64 -4.01 4.66 -10.00
#